data_8fc45b5114bace65c0ca7ef89bf62c66
#
_entry.id   8fc45b5114bace65c0ca7ef89bf62c66
#
_cell.length_a   1.000
_cell.length_b   1.000
_cell.length_c   1.000
_cell.angle_alpha   90.00
_cell.angle_beta   90.00
_cell.angle_gamma   90.00
#
_symmetry.space_group_name_H-M   'P 1'
#
loop_
_entity.id
_entity.type
_entity.pdbx_description
1 polymer ?
#
loop_
_entity_poly.entity_id
_entity_poly.type
_entity_poly.pdbx_seq_one_letter_code
_entity_poly.pdbx_strand_id
1 'polypeptide(L)' 'MNETRILVVDDEEDLCEILKFNLENEGYEVDTANSAEEALKMDISSYHLILLDVMMGE' A
#
# COMPACT_ATOMS: atom_id res chain seq x y z
N MET A 1 -16.32 -8.23 -9.47
CA MET A 1 -15.83 -7.09 -8.72
C MET A 1 -14.79 -7.56 -7.71
N ASN A 2 -13.70 -6.86 -7.63
CA ASN A 2 -12.58 -7.30 -6.80
C ASN A 2 -12.65 -6.59 -5.45
N GLU A 3 -12.72 -7.38 -4.38
CA GLU A 3 -12.77 -6.80 -3.04
C GLU A 3 -11.44 -6.93 -2.31
N THR A 4 -10.42 -7.29 -3.04
CA THR A 4 -9.09 -7.42 -2.44
C THR A 4 -8.58 -6.04 -2.03
N ARG A 5 -8.13 -5.94 -0.80
CA ARG A 5 -7.60 -4.70 -0.26
C ARG A 5 -6.10 -4.81 -0.11
N ILE A 6 -5.41 -3.80 -0.59
CA ILE A 6 -3.95 -3.79 -0.61
C ILE A 6 -3.46 -2.54 0.11
N LEU A 7 -2.47 -2.71 0.95
CA LEU A 7 -1.79 -1.59 1.60
C LEU A 7 -0.38 -1.48 1.03
N VAL A 8 -0.05 -0.30 0.53
CA VAL A 8 1.29 -0.03 0.00
C VAL A 8 2.03 0.84 0.99
N VAL A 9 3.18 0.37 1.45
CA VAL A 9 3.99 1.10 2.43
C VAL A 9 5.31 1.48 1.78
N ASP A 10 5.54 2.77 1.62
CA ASP A 10 6.74 3.27 0.96
C ASP A 10 6.92 4.71 1.41
N ASP A 11 8.16 5.10 1.70
CA ASP A 11 8.40 6.47 2.13
C ASP A 11 8.43 7.47 0.97
N GLU A 12 8.32 7.00 -0.26
CA GLU A 12 8.23 7.87 -1.41
C GLU A 12 6.78 7.98 -1.86
N GLU A 13 6.22 9.17 -1.66
CA GLU A 13 4.81 9.38 -1.95
C GLU A 13 4.50 9.20 -3.42
N ASP A 14 5.41 9.64 -4.28
CA ASP A 14 5.17 9.52 -5.72
C ASP A 14 5.03 8.08 -6.12
N LEU A 15 5.88 7.24 -5.57
CA LEU A 15 5.84 5.83 -5.90
C LEU A 15 4.57 5.18 -5.37
N CYS A 16 4.15 5.58 -4.18
CA CYS A 16 2.90 5.08 -3.64
C CYS A 16 1.74 5.43 -4.55
N GLU A 17 1.72 6.66 -5.06
CA GLU A 17 0.62 7.07 -5.92
C GLU A 17 0.60 6.30 -7.23
N ILE A 18 1.79 6.05 -7.78
CA ILE A 18 1.86 5.28 -9.02
C ILE A 18 1.34 3.87 -8.80
N LEU A 19 1.78 3.24 -7.74
CA LEU A 19 1.35 1.88 -7.46
C LEU A 19 -0.15 1.84 -7.18
N LYS A 20 -0.63 2.82 -6.42
CA LYS A 20 -2.05 2.86 -6.12
C LYS A 20 -2.86 2.99 -7.40
N PHE A 21 -2.45 3.89 -8.29
CA PHE A 21 -3.18 4.10 -9.52
C PHE A 21 -3.23 2.82 -10.34
N ASN A 22 -2.08 2.15 -10.47
CA ASN A 22 -2.02 0.94 -11.28
C ASN A 22 -2.86 -0.18 -10.69
N LEU A 23 -2.80 -0.33 -9.37
CA LEU A 23 -3.54 -1.40 -8.74
C LEU A 23 -5.03 -1.13 -8.74
N GLU A 24 -5.42 0.13 -8.59
CA GLU A 24 -6.83 0.46 -8.65
C GLU A 24 -7.37 0.22 -10.05
N ASN A 25 -6.56 0.44 -11.06
CA ASN A 25 -6.95 0.12 -12.42
C ASN A 25 -7.25 -1.36 -12.60
N GLU A 26 -6.64 -2.20 -11.78
CA GLU A 26 -6.90 -3.64 -11.85
C GLU A 26 -8.10 -4.06 -11.01
N GLY A 27 -8.71 -3.11 -10.32
CA GLY A 27 -9.90 -3.42 -9.56
C GLY A 27 -9.68 -3.61 -8.07
N TYR A 28 -8.47 -3.40 -7.59
CA TYR A 28 -8.18 -3.55 -6.17
C TYR A 28 -8.50 -2.28 -5.42
N GLU A 29 -8.78 -2.43 -4.13
CA GLU A 29 -8.86 -1.28 -3.24
C GLU A 29 -7.49 -1.08 -2.61
N VAL A 30 -6.96 0.13 -2.72
CA VAL A 30 -5.58 0.38 -2.34
C VAL A 30 -5.51 1.57 -1.40
N ASP A 31 -4.83 1.37 -0.28
CA ASP A 31 -4.46 2.45 0.62
C ASP A 31 -2.95 2.54 0.66
N THR A 32 -2.45 3.68 1.10
CA THR A 32 -1.01 3.88 1.17
C THR A 32 -0.62 4.37 2.56
N ALA A 33 0.59 4.03 2.95
CA ALA A 33 1.23 4.56 4.15
C ALA A 33 2.65 4.95 3.78
N ASN A 34 3.14 6.01 4.40
CA ASN A 34 4.46 6.52 4.05
C ASN A 34 5.55 6.02 4.99
N SER A 35 5.17 5.25 5.98
CA SER A 35 6.14 4.67 6.90
C SER A 35 5.53 3.47 7.57
N ALA A 36 6.40 2.64 8.15
CA ALA A 36 5.92 1.50 8.92
C ALA A 36 5.09 1.95 10.11
N GLU A 37 5.46 3.08 10.71
CA GLU A 37 4.70 3.59 11.83
C GLU A 37 3.27 3.93 11.42
N GLU A 38 3.12 4.58 10.27
CA GLU A 38 1.78 4.89 9.80
C GLU A 38 0.99 3.63 9.52
N ALA A 39 1.66 2.65 8.91
CA ALA A 39 0.99 1.40 8.60
C ALA A 39 0.49 0.71 9.85
N LEU A 40 1.28 0.77 10.92
CA LEU A 40 0.89 0.11 12.17
C LEU A 40 -0.28 0.79 12.84
N LYS A 41 -0.52 2.06 12.53
CA LYS A 41 -1.69 2.76 13.07
C LYS A 41 -2.95 2.42 12.32
N MET A 42 -2.83 1.78 11.18
CA MET A 42 -3.98 1.38 10.38
C MET A 42 -4.39 -0.03 10.79
N ASP A 43 -5.60 -0.38 10.41
CA ASP A 43 -6.09 -1.73 10.68
C ASP A 43 -5.51 -2.67 9.62
N ILE A 44 -4.27 -3.09 9.85
CA ILE A 44 -3.58 -3.89 8.85
C ILE A 44 -4.22 -5.25 8.67
N SER A 45 -4.99 -5.70 9.64
CA SER A 45 -5.64 -7.01 9.49
C SER A 45 -6.78 -6.95 8.48
N SER A 46 -7.21 -5.75 8.08
CA SER A 46 -8.26 -5.62 7.09
C SER A 46 -7.75 -5.72 5.66
N TYR A 47 -6.44 -5.80 5.49
CA TYR A 47 -5.86 -5.88 4.16
C TYR A 47 -5.48 -7.30 3.82
N HIS A 48 -5.68 -7.65 2.56
CA HIS A 48 -5.33 -8.97 2.07
C HIS A 48 -3.86 -9.08 1.71
N LEU A 49 -3.25 -7.95 1.35
CA LEU A 49 -1.87 -7.92 0.91
C LEU A 49 -1.24 -6.61 1.36
N ILE A 50 -0.02 -6.69 1.85
CA ILE A 50 0.74 -5.50 2.23
C ILE A 50 2.03 -5.51 1.44
N LEU A 51 2.22 -4.45 0.66
CA LEU A 51 3.43 -4.30 -0.14
C LEU A 51 4.37 -3.35 0.56
N LEU A 52 5.55 -3.85 0.88
CA LEU A 52 6.57 -3.04 1.52
C LEU A 52 7.66 -2.72 0.51
N ASP A 53 8.19 -1.51 0.59
CA ASP A 53 9.31 -1.13 -0.25
C ASP A 53 10.57 -1.77 0.32
N VAL A 54 11.02 -2.82 -0.32
CA VAL A 54 12.19 -3.52 0.16
C VAL A 54 13.49 -2.81 -0.17
N MET A 55 13.39 -1.74 -0.94
CA MET A 55 14.56 -0.95 -1.24
C MET A 55 14.93 0.00 -0.12
N MET A 56 14.04 0.18 0.82
CA MET A 56 14.32 1.01 1.97
C MET A 56 15.39 0.36 2.82
N GLY A 57 16.10 1.14 3.49
CA GLY A 57 17.04 0.58 4.41
C GLY A 57 18.38 0.29 3.83
N GLU A 58 18.60 0.70 2.69
CA GLU A 58 19.91 0.54 2.13
C GLU A 58 20.84 1.60 2.52
#